data_93bce795cf0a21481e42c62d5c2d47dc
#
_entry.id   93bce795cf0a21481e42c62d5c2d47dc
#
_cell.length_a   1.000
_cell.length_b   1.000
_cell.length_c   1.000
_cell.angle_alpha   90.00
_cell.angle_beta   90.00
_cell.angle_gamma   90.00
#
_symmetry.space_group_name_H-M   'P 1'
#
loop_
_entity.id
_entity.type
_entity.pdbx_description
1 polymer ?
#
loop_
_entity_poly.entity_id
_entity_poly.type
_entity_poly.pdbx_seq_one_letter_code
_entity_poly.pdbx_strand_id
1 'polypeptide(L)'
;MPQDISSGLVPSDRPEYPASLNRAGEKMDNIVLKMEGICKTFGEARVLKSVDFELAHGEVHALVGGNGAGKSTLMKIMTGVYTLDEGKIFVNGEQKKIAKPNDAKECGIAMIFQEMSLVNTQTVAENIFLGAELSKGGMLNKAEMNRRAKEVLEKLGIELEPTVRVGDLSVGMSQMVEIAKAVSKDAKILIFDEPTAALSDSETVRLFQLIEQLKKEGVSIVYISHRMNEILQIADRITILKDGEHVITADMKEMTLEKIVSYMMGGEQKEDTKFAWVERSYDESADDLLTVKHLKINSKIADINFSLKPGEILGFAGLMGSGRTEILETLFGIRQKRGGSVLLNGQEIVNKNSKQAVRNGFALIPEDRRKEGLVLIHSILDNAMLPVWDRTTSGKIFNDRKKAAETVKGNISDLGIVCAGMGQRIGLLSGGNQQKVVIAKWLNSSPKVIMLDEPTAGVDIGAKGEILKIIRELADQGIGVLFVSSELTEMMAICDRIITIFDGRITGEIKRKEIKNEEELQNAIQRS
;
A
#
# COMPACT_ATOMS: atom_id res chain seq x y z
N MET A 1 27.43 -55.85 -16.56
CA MET A 1 28.27 -54.68 -16.28
C MET A 1 27.53 -53.48 -16.88
N PRO A 2 26.96 -52.59 -16.09
CA PRO A 2 26.52 -51.29 -16.53
C PRO A 2 27.62 -50.27 -16.22
N GLN A 3 27.87 -49.40 -17.20
CA GLN A 3 28.80 -48.29 -17.10
C GLN A 3 28.17 -47.08 -16.39
N ASP A 4 28.93 -46.55 -15.46
CA ASP A 4 28.75 -45.24 -14.83
C ASP A 4 28.69 -44.11 -15.87
N ILE A 5 27.70 -43.21 -15.68
CA ILE A 5 27.74 -41.87 -16.24
C ILE A 5 27.60 -40.90 -15.05
N SER A 6 28.76 -40.36 -14.68
CA SER A 6 28.97 -39.36 -13.67
C SER A 6 28.60 -37.95 -14.14
N SER A 7 28.00 -37.19 -13.23
CA SER A 7 28.20 -35.76 -12.98
C SER A 7 28.18 -34.78 -14.15
N GLY A 8 27.02 -34.18 -14.41
CA GLY A 8 26.92 -32.87 -15.03
C GLY A 8 26.78 -31.78 -13.97
N LEU A 9 27.80 -30.95 -13.81
CA LEU A 9 27.84 -29.75 -12.99
C LEU A 9 26.78 -28.76 -13.48
N VAL A 10 25.89 -28.37 -12.60
CA VAL A 10 25.01 -27.20 -12.76
C VAL A 10 25.86 -25.97 -12.42
N PRO A 11 25.95 -24.95 -13.26
CA PRO A 11 26.67 -23.71 -12.91
C PRO A 11 25.88 -22.98 -11.81
N SER A 12 26.54 -22.71 -10.71
CA SER A 12 26.04 -21.87 -9.62
C SER A 12 26.30 -20.39 -9.98
N ASP A 13 25.49 -19.78 -10.83
CA ASP A 13 25.41 -18.33 -10.95
C ASP A 13 24.44 -17.82 -9.86
N ARG A 14 24.95 -17.77 -8.63
CA ARG A 14 24.37 -16.92 -7.59
C ARG A 14 25.09 -15.57 -7.67
N PRO A 15 24.36 -14.43 -7.75
CA PRO A 15 24.98 -13.15 -7.53
C PRO A 15 25.56 -13.15 -6.11
N GLU A 16 26.86 -12.93 -5.97
CA GLU A 16 27.51 -12.68 -4.69
C GLU A 16 27.02 -11.35 -4.15
N TYR A 17 26.01 -11.39 -3.27
CA TYR A 17 25.71 -10.25 -2.41
C TYR A 17 26.88 -10.07 -1.44
N PRO A 18 27.33 -8.83 -1.17
CA PRO A 18 28.39 -8.62 -0.18
C PRO A 18 27.96 -9.26 1.12
N ALA A 19 28.73 -10.22 1.58
CA ALA A 19 28.57 -10.86 2.85
C ALA A 19 28.36 -9.77 3.90
N SER A 20 27.30 -9.95 4.74
CA SER A 20 26.98 -9.10 5.88
C SER A 20 28.21 -8.38 6.40
N LEU A 21 28.16 -7.05 6.48
CA LEU A 21 29.14 -6.25 7.22
C LEU A 21 29.04 -6.64 8.71
N ASN A 22 29.56 -7.81 9.04
CA ASN A 22 29.78 -8.25 10.40
C ASN A 22 30.84 -7.32 11.00
N ARG A 23 30.44 -6.32 11.77
CA ARG A 23 31.29 -5.78 12.83
C ARG A 23 31.52 -6.89 13.83
N ALA A 24 32.51 -7.74 13.57
CA ALA A 24 33.09 -8.62 14.58
C ALA A 24 33.65 -7.72 15.70
N GLY A 25 32.91 -7.57 16.80
CA GLY A 25 33.39 -6.87 17.97
C GLY A 25 32.39 -6.19 18.88
N GLU A 26 31.10 -6.02 18.52
CA GLU A 26 30.12 -5.45 19.45
C GLU A 26 29.10 -6.50 19.90
N LYS A 27 29.38 -7.01 21.11
CA LYS A 27 28.53 -7.67 22.11
C LYS A 27 27.27 -8.38 21.59
N MET A 28 27.32 -9.72 21.53
CA MET A 28 26.16 -10.63 21.51
C MET A 28 25.18 -10.39 22.70
N ASP A 29 25.52 -9.57 23.67
CA ASP A 29 24.80 -9.37 24.93
C ASP A 29 23.54 -8.48 24.80
N ASN A 30 23.20 -7.98 23.61
CA ASN A 30 22.09 -7.02 23.47
C ASN A 30 20.95 -7.45 22.51
N ILE A 31 20.96 -8.68 21.99
CA ILE A 31 19.90 -9.18 21.09
C ILE A 31 18.76 -9.76 21.94
N VAL A 32 17.56 -9.16 21.82
CA VAL A 32 16.36 -9.62 22.54
C VAL A 32 15.55 -10.65 21.77
N LEU A 33 15.58 -10.60 20.44
CA LEU A 33 14.94 -11.58 19.57
C LEU A 33 15.89 -11.95 18.43
N LYS A 34 16.09 -13.25 18.23
CA LYS A 34 16.85 -13.77 17.11
C LYS A 34 16.09 -14.92 16.45
N MET A 35 15.99 -14.88 15.16
CA MET A 35 15.38 -15.91 14.33
C MET A 35 16.42 -16.39 13.33
N GLU A 36 16.67 -17.69 13.28
CA GLU A 36 17.71 -18.31 12.44
C GLU A 36 17.09 -19.33 11.50
N GLY A 37 17.34 -19.16 10.20
CA GLY A 37 16.98 -20.12 9.17
C GLY A 37 15.49 -20.38 9.05
N ILE A 38 14.63 -19.40 9.25
CA ILE A 38 13.18 -19.58 9.28
C ILE A 38 12.64 -19.95 7.92
N CYS A 39 12.01 -21.13 7.85
CA CYS A 39 11.29 -21.61 6.67
C CYS A 39 9.79 -21.73 6.96
N LYS A 40 8.97 -21.41 5.94
CA LYS A 40 7.53 -21.61 5.98
C LYS A 40 6.96 -21.90 4.61
N THR A 41 6.15 -22.96 4.52
CA THR A 41 5.48 -23.40 3.30
C THR A 41 3.97 -23.46 3.53
N PHE A 42 3.17 -23.02 2.56
CA PHE A 42 1.73 -23.16 2.54
C PHE A 42 1.32 -23.90 1.26
N GLY A 43 0.84 -25.13 1.39
CA GLY A 43 0.62 -25.99 0.24
C GLY A 43 1.90 -26.22 -0.55
N GLU A 44 1.95 -25.81 -1.80
CA GLU A 44 3.15 -25.89 -2.67
C GLU A 44 4.02 -24.63 -2.63
N ALA A 45 3.54 -23.54 -2.01
CA ALA A 45 4.24 -22.26 -2.00
C ALA A 45 5.17 -22.15 -0.79
N ARG A 46 6.49 -22.15 -1.02
CA ARG A 46 7.50 -21.84 0.01
C ARG A 46 7.63 -20.33 0.16
N VAL A 47 7.00 -19.80 1.24
CA VAL A 47 6.86 -18.35 1.49
C VAL A 47 8.07 -17.77 2.22
N LEU A 48 8.71 -18.52 3.12
CA LEU A 48 9.98 -18.15 3.76
C LEU A 48 11.03 -19.23 3.46
N LYS A 49 12.22 -18.77 3.06
CA LYS A 49 13.30 -19.62 2.55
C LYS A 49 14.59 -19.34 3.33
N SER A 50 14.67 -19.87 4.57
CA SER A 50 15.83 -19.69 5.45
C SER A 50 16.09 -18.23 5.80
N VAL A 51 15.07 -17.54 6.33
CA VAL A 51 15.15 -16.12 6.70
C VAL A 51 15.77 -15.97 8.08
N ASP A 52 16.77 -15.09 8.18
CA ASP A 52 17.35 -14.64 9.43
C ASP A 52 16.83 -13.26 9.81
N PHE A 53 16.60 -13.03 11.11
CA PHE A 53 16.17 -11.74 11.64
C PHE A 53 16.68 -11.56 13.07
N GLU A 54 17.15 -10.35 13.39
CA GLU A 54 17.64 -10.00 14.72
C GLU A 54 17.08 -8.65 15.17
N LEU A 55 16.71 -8.56 16.45
CA LEU A 55 16.23 -7.34 17.10
C LEU A 55 17.05 -7.08 18.35
N ALA A 56 17.67 -5.92 18.45
CA ALA A 56 18.42 -5.53 19.63
C ALA A 56 17.51 -4.89 20.70
N HIS A 57 18.02 -4.80 21.92
CA HIS A 57 17.30 -4.18 23.04
C HIS A 57 17.14 -2.69 22.81
N GLY A 58 15.90 -2.20 22.90
CA GLY A 58 15.59 -0.77 22.79
C GLY A 58 15.88 -0.17 21.43
N GLU A 59 15.83 -0.98 20.34
CA GLU A 59 15.90 -0.45 18.97
C GLU A 59 14.53 -0.42 18.28
N VAL A 60 14.39 0.44 17.30
CA VAL A 60 13.33 0.38 16.29
C VAL A 60 13.93 -0.25 15.03
N HIS A 61 13.54 -1.48 14.74
CA HIS A 61 14.00 -2.24 13.60
C HIS A 61 12.93 -2.29 12.52
N ALA A 62 13.19 -1.66 11.37
CA ALA A 62 12.27 -1.72 10.23
C ALA A 62 12.36 -3.05 9.50
N LEU A 63 11.22 -3.69 9.23
CA LEU A 63 11.11 -4.87 8.38
C LEU A 63 10.41 -4.48 7.07
N VAL A 64 11.15 -4.49 5.97
CA VAL A 64 10.74 -3.96 4.67
C VAL A 64 10.79 -5.04 3.59
N GLY A 65 10.04 -4.85 2.53
CA GLY A 65 10.00 -5.74 1.37
C GLY A 65 8.72 -5.55 0.59
N GLY A 66 8.67 -6.01 -0.64
CA GLY A 66 7.47 -5.99 -1.48
C GLY A 66 6.31 -6.81 -0.93
N ASN A 67 5.15 -6.71 -1.57
CA ASN A 67 4.02 -7.58 -1.26
C ASN A 67 4.38 -9.03 -1.63
N GLY A 68 4.15 -9.96 -0.71
CA GLY A 68 4.56 -11.36 -0.89
C GLY A 68 6.00 -11.66 -0.47
N ALA A 69 6.80 -10.69 -0.04
CA ALA A 69 8.17 -10.90 0.43
C ALA A 69 8.29 -11.75 1.72
N GLY A 70 7.16 -12.07 2.38
CA GLY A 70 7.17 -12.90 3.57
C GLY A 70 7.07 -12.15 4.90
N LYS A 71 7.05 -10.80 4.91
CA LYS A 71 6.98 -9.98 6.14
C LYS A 71 5.88 -10.41 7.11
N SER A 72 4.63 -10.43 6.63
CA SER A 72 3.48 -10.81 7.47
C SER A 72 3.54 -12.26 7.94
N THR A 73 4.16 -13.15 7.17
CA THR A 73 4.39 -14.54 7.58
C THR A 73 5.42 -14.62 8.69
N LEU A 74 6.53 -13.89 8.56
CA LEU A 74 7.59 -13.84 9.60
C LEU A 74 7.03 -13.29 10.91
N MET A 75 6.23 -12.18 10.86
CA MET A 75 5.55 -11.63 12.03
C MET A 75 4.57 -12.61 12.68
N LYS A 76 3.76 -13.30 11.88
CA LYS A 76 2.82 -14.30 12.39
C LYS A 76 3.51 -15.48 13.03
N ILE A 77 4.76 -15.79 12.65
CA ILE A 77 5.61 -16.76 13.32
C ILE A 77 6.14 -16.17 14.64
N MET A 78 6.63 -14.93 14.66
CA MET A 78 7.07 -14.25 15.90
C MET A 78 5.96 -14.22 16.96
N THR A 79 4.72 -14.06 16.52
CA THR A 79 3.54 -13.94 17.39
C THR A 79 2.82 -15.26 17.67
N GLY A 80 3.32 -16.38 17.13
CA GLY A 80 2.73 -17.71 17.33
C GLY A 80 1.39 -17.94 16.64
N VAL A 81 0.99 -17.08 15.71
CA VAL A 81 -0.20 -17.28 14.84
C VAL A 81 0.10 -18.39 13.82
N TYR A 82 1.33 -18.44 13.32
CA TYR A 82 1.83 -19.53 12.50
C TYR A 82 3.01 -20.21 13.17
N THR A 83 3.14 -21.51 12.97
CA THR A 83 4.32 -22.27 13.34
C THR A 83 5.35 -22.22 12.21
N LEU A 84 6.62 -22.15 12.53
CA LEU A 84 7.71 -22.37 11.57
C LEU A 84 7.77 -23.85 11.16
N ASP A 85 8.27 -24.13 9.96
CA ASP A 85 8.51 -25.50 9.50
C ASP A 85 9.95 -25.91 9.80
N GLU A 86 10.93 -25.00 9.61
CA GLU A 86 12.34 -25.16 9.93
C GLU A 86 12.90 -23.86 10.52
N GLY A 87 13.97 -23.95 11.29
CA GLY A 87 14.65 -22.82 11.92
C GLY A 87 14.53 -22.80 13.43
N LYS A 88 15.02 -21.71 14.05
CA LYS A 88 15.04 -21.53 15.51
C LYS A 88 14.68 -20.11 15.88
N ILE A 89 14.02 -19.95 17.04
CA ILE A 89 13.73 -18.64 17.63
C ILE A 89 14.40 -18.59 19.00
N PHE A 90 15.10 -17.50 19.25
CA PHE A 90 15.72 -17.21 20.54
C PHE A 90 15.16 -15.91 21.08
N VAL A 91 14.79 -15.89 22.35
CA VAL A 91 14.36 -14.69 23.07
C VAL A 91 15.27 -14.52 24.28
N ASN A 92 15.93 -13.37 24.40
CA ASN A 92 16.94 -13.09 25.42
C ASN A 92 18.02 -14.18 25.50
N GLY A 93 18.48 -14.69 24.34
CA GLY A 93 19.52 -15.73 24.25
C GLY A 93 19.03 -17.16 24.49
N GLU A 94 17.79 -17.37 24.94
CA GLU A 94 17.22 -18.69 25.16
C GLU A 94 16.38 -19.15 23.96
N GLN A 95 16.61 -20.37 23.48
CA GLN A 95 15.78 -20.94 22.45
C GLN A 95 14.35 -21.16 22.96
N LYS A 96 13.38 -20.57 22.30
CA LYS A 96 11.95 -20.68 22.62
C LYS A 96 11.19 -21.35 21.49
N LYS A 97 10.15 -22.12 21.86
CA LYS A 97 9.20 -22.68 20.94
C LYS A 97 7.92 -21.83 20.99
N ILE A 98 7.70 -21.02 19.98
CA ILE A 98 6.48 -20.19 19.86
C ILE A 98 5.53 -20.90 18.89
N ALA A 99 4.54 -21.63 19.43
CA ALA A 99 3.59 -22.42 18.65
C ALA A 99 2.16 -21.84 18.69
N LYS A 100 1.87 -20.97 19.66
CA LYS A 100 0.57 -20.31 19.84
C LYS A 100 0.77 -18.90 20.40
N PRO A 101 -0.19 -17.99 20.28
CA PRO A 101 -0.07 -16.60 20.73
C PRO A 101 0.25 -16.44 22.23
N ASN A 102 -0.16 -17.37 23.08
CA ASN A 102 0.19 -17.33 24.49
C ASN A 102 1.70 -17.52 24.73
N ASP A 103 2.37 -18.36 23.92
CA ASP A 103 3.81 -18.57 24.04
C ASP A 103 4.58 -17.27 23.73
N ALA A 104 4.14 -16.53 22.69
CA ALA A 104 4.70 -15.22 22.35
C ALA A 104 4.47 -14.20 23.47
N LYS A 105 3.26 -14.18 24.06
CA LYS A 105 2.92 -13.31 25.19
C LYS A 105 3.81 -13.60 26.41
N GLU A 106 4.05 -14.87 26.74
CA GLU A 106 4.94 -15.28 27.84
C GLU A 106 6.40 -14.85 27.58
N CYS A 107 6.79 -14.72 26.30
CA CYS A 107 8.08 -14.14 25.89
C CYS A 107 8.08 -12.60 25.88
N GLY A 108 7.00 -11.94 26.26
CA GLY A 108 6.86 -10.47 26.23
C GLY A 108 6.71 -9.88 24.83
N ILE A 109 6.28 -10.68 23.85
CA ILE A 109 6.03 -10.23 22.46
C ILE A 109 4.55 -9.88 22.31
N ALA A 110 4.26 -8.67 21.82
CA ALA A 110 2.90 -8.23 21.47
C ALA A 110 2.89 -7.61 20.07
N MET A 111 1.75 -7.74 19.39
CA MET A 111 1.56 -7.18 18.04
C MET A 111 0.38 -6.22 18.03
N ILE A 112 0.58 -5.11 17.35
CA ILE A 112 -0.43 -4.12 17.01
C ILE A 112 -0.74 -4.32 15.54
N PHE A 113 -1.94 -4.83 15.28
CA PHE A 113 -2.39 -5.20 13.94
C PHE A 113 -2.83 -3.98 13.15
N GLN A 114 -2.78 -4.07 11.82
CA GLN A 114 -3.32 -3.08 10.90
C GLN A 114 -4.83 -2.87 11.10
N GLU A 115 -5.59 -3.96 11.33
CA GLU A 115 -6.99 -3.89 11.74
C GLU A 115 -7.07 -3.91 13.27
N MET A 116 -7.72 -2.90 13.85
CA MET A 116 -7.83 -2.75 15.31
C MET A 116 -8.59 -3.92 15.94
N SER A 117 -8.07 -4.46 17.03
CA SER A 117 -8.67 -5.56 17.79
C SER A 117 -9.51 -5.07 18.98
N LEU A 118 -10.03 -3.83 18.89
CA LEU A 118 -10.81 -3.19 19.95
C LEU A 118 -12.30 -3.51 19.84
N VAL A 119 -12.96 -3.59 20.98
CA VAL A 119 -14.42 -3.76 21.08
C VAL A 119 -15.07 -2.39 21.22
N ASN A 120 -15.68 -1.88 20.14
CA ASN A 120 -16.24 -0.51 20.08
C ASN A 120 -17.29 -0.21 21.15
N THR A 121 -18.03 -1.21 21.62
CA THR A 121 -19.08 -1.06 22.63
C THR A 121 -18.54 -0.99 24.06
N GLN A 122 -17.28 -1.34 24.28
CA GLN A 122 -16.60 -1.32 25.58
C GLN A 122 -15.85 -0.01 25.80
N THR A 123 -15.54 0.26 27.08
CA THR A 123 -14.73 1.42 27.47
C THR A 123 -13.24 1.19 27.15
N VAL A 124 -12.46 2.26 27.19
CA VAL A 124 -10.99 2.23 27.05
C VAL A 124 -10.38 1.27 28.08
N ALA A 125 -10.75 1.38 29.35
CA ALA A 125 -10.25 0.50 30.41
C ALA A 125 -10.63 -0.97 30.18
N GLU A 126 -11.85 -1.25 29.74
CA GLU A 126 -12.30 -2.60 29.43
C GLU A 126 -11.53 -3.20 28.25
N ASN A 127 -11.18 -2.39 27.24
CA ASN A 127 -10.36 -2.82 26.12
C ASN A 127 -8.88 -3.05 26.52
N ILE A 128 -8.29 -2.16 27.32
CA ILE A 128 -6.90 -2.31 27.81
C ILE A 128 -6.73 -3.64 28.56
N PHE A 129 -7.68 -3.99 29.43
CA PHE A 129 -7.65 -5.21 30.24
C PHE A 129 -8.38 -6.39 29.61
N LEU A 130 -8.78 -6.32 28.34
CA LEU A 130 -9.47 -7.41 27.65
C LEU A 130 -8.63 -8.69 27.65
N GLY A 131 -9.18 -9.79 28.22
CA GLY A 131 -8.50 -11.07 28.42
C GLY A 131 -7.45 -11.07 29.55
N ALA A 132 -7.45 -10.01 30.40
CA ALA A 132 -6.67 -9.90 31.63
C ALA A 132 -7.45 -9.07 32.68
N GLU A 133 -8.76 -9.26 32.72
CA GLU A 133 -9.68 -8.50 33.56
C GLU A 133 -9.35 -8.66 35.03
N LEU A 134 -9.38 -7.54 35.77
CA LEU A 134 -9.17 -7.54 37.20
C LEU A 134 -10.45 -7.91 37.92
N SER A 135 -10.41 -8.95 38.75
CA SER A 135 -11.56 -9.40 39.53
C SER A 135 -11.29 -9.36 41.03
N LYS A 136 -12.33 -9.11 41.79
CA LYS A 136 -12.33 -9.20 43.28
C LYS A 136 -13.60 -9.95 43.71
N GLY A 137 -13.40 -11.10 44.39
CA GLY A 137 -14.50 -11.93 44.82
C GLY A 137 -15.39 -12.48 43.69
N GLY A 138 -14.82 -12.76 42.51
CA GLY A 138 -15.54 -13.29 41.35
C GLY A 138 -16.30 -12.25 40.51
N MET A 139 -16.24 -10.96 40.86
CA MET A 139 -16.81 -9.86 40.10
C MET A 139 -15.74 -8.96 39.52
N LEU A 140 -15.98 -8.36 38.35
CA LEU A 140 -15.07 -7.42 37.71
C LEU A 140 -14.84 -6.19 38.61
N ASN A 141 -13.58 -5.87 38.89
CA ASN A 141 -13.21 -4.68 39.64
C ASN A 141 -12.98 -3.50 38.68
N LYS A 142 -14.07 -2.91 38.16
CA LYS A 142 -14.04 -1.80 37.23
C LYS A 142 -13.30 -0.57 37.77
N ALA A 143 -13.39 -0.30 39.07
CA ALA A 143 -12.69 0.84 39.67
C ALA A 143 -11.19 0.68 39.60
N GLU A 144 -10.66 -0.50 39.88
CA GLU A 144 -9.23 -0.80 39.77
C GLU A 144 -8.76 -0.85 38.32
N MET A 145 -9.58 -1.36 37.39
CA MET A 145 -9.30 -1.34 35.97
C MET A 145 -9.17 0.10 35.46
N ASN A 146 -10.13 0.98 35.81
CA ASN A 146 -10.08 2.39 35.42
C ASN A 146 -8.85 3.10 36.01
N ARG A 147 -8.51 2.84 37.29
CA ARG A 147 -7.33 3.42 37.93
C ARG A 147 -6.05 3.04 37.19
N ARG A 148 -5.83 1.74 36.96
CA ARG A 148 -4.64 1.25 36.25
C ARG A 148 -4.61 1.65 34.78
N ALA A 149 -5.76 1.69 34.10
CA ALA A 149 -5.83 2.19 32.75
C ALA A 149 -5.39 3.66 32.69
N LYS A 150 -5.81 4.47 33.66
CA LYS A 150 -5.41 5.87 33.74
C LYS A 150 -3.89 6.00 33.94
N GLU A 151 -3.29 5.20 34.81
CA GLU A 151 -1.84 5.17 35.02
C GLU A 151 -1.06 4.81 33.75
N VAL A 152 -1.55 3.81 32.98
CA VAL A 152 -0.93 3.44 31.71
C VAL A 152 -1.04 4.57 30.68
N LEU A 153 -2.23 5.19 30.56
CA LEU A 153 -2.45 6.29 29.62
C LEU A 153 -1.61 7.51 29.96
N GLU A 154 -1.55 7.90 31.23
CA GLU A 154 -0.71 9.01 31.73
C GLU A 154 0.78 8.74 31.48
N LYS A 155 1.25 7.50 31.75
CA LYS A 155 2.62 7.08 31.47
C LYS A 155 2.98 7.24 30.00
N LEU A 156 2.04 6.96 29.10
CA LEU A 156 2.22 7.07 27.65
C LEU A 156 1.93 8.50 27.11
N GLY A 157 1.61 9.47 27.99
CA GLY A 157 1.27 10.83 27.58
C GLY A 157 -0.05 10.92 26.78
N ILE A 158 -0.94 9.95 26.96
CA ILE A 158 -2.24 9.88 26.27
C ILE A 158 -3.32 10.55 27.11
N GLU A 159 -3.79 11.71 26.70
CA GLU A 159 -4.89 12.43 27.35
C GLU A 159 -6.24 11.81 26.99
N LEU A 160 -6.63 10.75 27.72
CA LEU A 160 -7.88 10.03 27.49
C LEU A 160 -8.46 9.52 28.80
N GLU A 161 -9.77 9.70 28.98
CA GLU A 161 -10.46 9.16 30.15
C GLU A 161 -10.78 7.66 29.95
N PRO A 162 -10.42 6.79 30.91
CA PRO A 162 -10.61 5.34 30.83
C PRO A 162 -12.06 4.87 30.65
N THR A 163 -13.03 5.72 30.98
CA THR A 163 -14.47 5.43 30.92
C THR A 163 -15.11 5.73 29.57
N VAL A 164 -14.40 6.41 28.66
CA VAL A 164 -14.90 6.70 27.31
C VAL A 164 -15.03 5.39 26.52
N ARG A 165 -16.06 5.29 25.69
CA ARG A 165 -16.23 4.15 24.77
C ARG A 165 -15.30 4.26 23.59
N VAL A 166 -14.69 3.15 23.20
CA VAL A 166 -13.78 3.12 22.05
C VAL A 166 -14.48 3.54 20.75
N GLY A 167 -15.75 3.19 20.58
CA GLY A 167 -16.54 3.59 19.41
C GLY A 167 -16.75 5.09 19.23
N ASP A 168 -16.50 5.90 20.27
CA ASP A 168 -16.64 7.37 20.24
C ASP A 168 -15.28 8.07 19.95
N LEU A 169 -14.19 7.29 19.80
CA LEU A 169 -12.84 7.81 19.58
C LEU A 169 -12.54 8.00 18.09
N SER A 170 -11.62 8.92 17.80
CA SER A 170 -10.98 8.96 16.47
C SER A 170 -10.15 7.71 16.23
N VAL A 171 -9.85 7.43 14.96
CA VAL A 171 -8.99 6.30 14.56
C VAL A 171 -7.63 6.39 15.25
N GLY A 172 -7.03 7.60 15.30
CA GLY A 172 -5.75 7.81 15.97
C GLY A 172 -5.81 7.56 17.48
N MET A 173 -6.86 7.98 18.16
CA MET A 173 -7.02 7.69 19.58
C MET A 173 -7.26 6.21 19.85
N SER A 174 -7.98 5.53 18.98
CA SER A 174 -8.15 4.06 19.06
C SER A 174 -6.81 3.34 18.90
N GLN A 175 -5.94 3.80 18.00
CA GLN A 175 -4.58 3.27 17.85
C GLN A 175 -3.76 3.45 19.14
N MET A 176 -3.87 4.61 19.82
CA MET A 176 -3.22 4.83 21.12
C MET A 176 -3.72 3.87 22.20
N VAL A 177 -5.01 3.51 22.17
CA VAL A 177 -5.60 2.51 23.09
C VAL A 177 -5.04 1.10 22.81
N GLU A 178 -4.85 0.71 21.54
CA GLU A 178 -4.19 -0.57 21.19
C GLU A 178 -2.76 -0.64 21.74
N ILE A 179 -2.00 0.45 21.64
CA ILE A 179 -0.64 0.53 22.18
C ILE A 179 -0.69 0.44 23.72
N ALA A 180 -1.59 1.19 24.37
CA ALA A 180 -1.76 1.13 25.81
C ALA A 180 -2.13 -0.28 26.30
N LYS A 181 -2.97 -1.01 25.55
CA LYS A 181 -3.33 -2.40 25.79
C LYS A 181 -2.11 -3.33 25.71
N ALA A 182 -1.22 -3.14 24.74
CA ALA A 182 -0.01 -3.93 24.60
C ALA A 182 0.99 -3.64 25.73
N VAL A 183 1.21 -2.36 26.04
CA VAL A 183 2.12 -1.92 27.10
C VAL A 183 1.63 -2.34 28.49
N SER A 184 0.30 -2.31 28.75
CA SER A 184 -0.29 -2.75 30.02
C SER A 184 -0.03 -4.22 30.35
N LYS A 185 0.39 -5.02 29.37
CA LYS A 185 0.74 -6.45 29.50
C LYS A 185 2.24 -6.69 29.63
N ASP A 186 3.02 -5.65 30.00
CA ASP A 186 4.49 -5.71 30.14
C ASP A 186 5.23 -6.20 28.89
N ALA A 187 4.71 -5.89 27.70
CA ALA A 187 5.38 -6.24 26.46
C ALA A 187 6.76 -5.57 26.38
N LYS A 188 7.78 -6.39 26.06
CA LYS A 188 9.17 -5.96 25.87
C LYS A 188 9.53 -5.83 24.41
N ILE A 189 8.78 -6.52 23.54
CA ILE A 189 8.92 -6.50 22.09
C ILE A 189 7.54 -6.16 21.53
N LEU A 190 7.46 -5.04 20.79
CA LEU A 190 6.25 -4.60 20.11
C LEU A 190 6.44 -4.72 18.60
N ILE A 191 5.47 -5.32 17.92
CA ILE A 191 5.44 -5.44 16.47
C ILE A 191 4.33 -4.51 15.96
N PHE A 192 4.68 -3.52 15.15
CA PHE A 192 3.74 -2.60 14.51
C PHE A 192 3.58 -2.99 13.04
N ASP A 193 2.36 -3.33 12.63
CA ASP A 193 2.01 -3.67 11.25
C ASP A 193 1.21 -2.52 10.62
N GLU A 194 1.88 -1.70 9.81
CA GLU A 194 1.33 -0.51 9.14
C GLU A 194 0.51 0.41 10.06
N PRO A 195 1.07 0.87 11.19
CA PRO A 195 0.29 1.54 12.23
C PRO A 195 -0.24 2.91 11.82
N THR A 196 0.27 3.51 10.74
CA THR A 196 -0.07 4.85 10.26
C THR A 196 -1.03 4.85 9.06
N ALA A 197 -1.46 3.68 8.59
CA ALA A 197 -2.27 3.56 7.37
C ALA A 197 -3.57 4.39 7.38
N ALA A 198 -4.16 4.59 8.57
CA ALA A 198 -5.42 5.32 8.76
C ALA A 198 -5.26 6.60 9.62
N LEU A 199 -4.02 7.06 9.86
CA LEU A 199 -3.73 8.22 10.69
C LEU A 199 -3.51 9.47 9.85
N SER A 200 -3.91 10.62 10.41
CA SER A 200 -3.51 11.93 9.92
C SER A 200 -2.03 12.21 10.24
N ASP A 201 -1.43 13.20 9.58
CA ASP A 201 -0.03 13.58 9.81
C ASP A 201 0.24 13.97 11.26
N SER A 202 -0.69 14.70 11.90
CA SER A 202 -0.58 15.08 13.30
C SER A 202 -0.68 13.90 14.27
N GLU A 203 -1.47 12.89 13.94
CA GLU A 203 -1.58 11.64 14.71
C GLU A 203 -0.34 10.78 14.52
N THR A 204 0.23 10.75 13.31
CA THR A 204 1.49 10.07 12.99
C THR A 204 2.65 10.64 13.80
N VAL A 205 2.76 11.96 13.91
CA VAL A 205 3.79 12.62 14.75
C VAL A 205 3.66 12.20 16.21
N ARG A 206 2.43 12.14 16.76
CA ARG A 206 2.20 11.68 18.14
C ARG A 206 2.59 10.21 18.33
N LEU A 207 2.27 9.35 17.35
CA LEU A 207 2.68 7.94 17.37
C LEU A 207 4.21 7.82 17.41
N PHE A 208 4.93 8.59 16.61
CA PHE A 208 6.40 8.55 16.59
C PHE A 208 7.01 9.03 17.91
N GLN A 209 6.44 10.07 18.52
CA GLN A 209 6.86 10.51 19.85
C GLN A 209 6.66 9.40 20.89
N LEU A 210 5.55 8.69 20.83
CA LEU A 210 5.26 7.56 21.72
C LEU A 210 6.23 6.39 21.48
N ILE A 211 6.55 6.06 20.23
CA ILE A 211 7.53 5.03 19.89
C ILE A 211 8.91 5.38 20.44
N GLU A 212 9.35 6.62 20.29
CA GLU A 212 10.61 7.11 20.84
C GLU A 212 10.64 7.06 22.39
N GLN A 213 9.51 7.33 23.04
CA GLN A 213 9.40 7.17 24.50
C GLN A 213 9.52 5.71 24.90
N LEU A 214 8.78 4.79 24.27
CA LEU A 214 8.85 3.36 24.55
C LEU A 214 10.26 2.79 24.36
N LYS A 215 10.95 3.21 23.29
CA LYS A 215 12.34 2.88 23.02
C LYS A 215 13.27 3.32 24.20
N LYS A 216 13.12 4.55 24.71
CA LYS A 216 13.87 5.04 25.87
C LYS A 216 13.57 4.24 27.15
N GLU A 217 12.39 3.66 27.26
CA GLU A 217 12.00 2.76 28.35
C GLU A 217 12.51 1.33 28.15
N GLY A 218 13.28 1.07 27.07
CA GLY A 218 13.89 -0.22 26.77
C GLY A 218 12.96 -1.21 26.05
N VAL A 219 11.83 -0.75 25.50
CA VAL A 219 10.98 -1.56 24.62
C VAL A 219 11.62 -1.64 23.24
N SER A 220 11.73 -2.84 22.71
CA SER A 220 12.27 -3.10 21.37
C SER A 220 11.12 -3.21 20.36
N ILE A 221 11.29 -2.64 19.19
CA ILE A 221 10.18 -2.43 18.25
C ILE A 221 10.53 -2.99 16.88
N VAL A 222 9.67 -3.84 16.33
CA VAL A 222 9.66 -4.20 14.91
C VAL A 222 8.63 -3.32 14.23
N TYR A 223 9.07 -2.49 13.28
CA TYR A 223 8.21 -1.53 12.60
C TYR A 223 8.06 -1.91 11.12
N ILE A 224 6.83 -2.12 10.69
CA ILE A 224 6.53 -2.47 9.31
C ILE A 224 5.68 -1.37 8.71
N SER A 225 6.18 -0.80 7.63
CA SER A 225 5.48 0.19 6.82
C SER A 225 5.90 0.06 5.36
N HIS A 226 5.03 0.45 4.47
CA HIS A 226 5.36 0.66 3.06
C HIS A 226 5.73 2.13 2.77
N ARG A 227 5.57 3.03 3.75
CA ARG A 227 5.92 4.45 3.67
C ARG A 227 7.38 4.65 4.04
N MET A 228 8.23 4.79 3.03
CA MET A 228 9.67 4.87 3.24
C MET A 228 10.11 6.07 4.08
N ASN A 229 9.41 7.21 3.96
CA ASN A 229 9.70 8.40 4.76
C ASN A 229 9.54 8.16 6.26
N GLU A 230 8.57 7.35 6.66
CA GLU A 230 8.38 6.94 8.07
C GLU A 230 9.57 6.10 8.56
N ILE A 231 9.99 5.13 7.75
CA ILE A 231 11.11 4.24 8.07
C ILE A 231 12.40 5.02 8.22
N LEU A 232 12.68 5.95 7.29
CA LEU A 232 13.86 6.83 7.35
C LEU A 232 13.86 7.72 8.60
N GLN A 233 12.68 8.08 9.12
CA GLN A 233 12.54 8.96 10.28
C GLN A 233 12.69 8.22 11.60
N ILE A 234 12.19 6.99 11.72
CA ILE A 234 12.01 6.35 13.03
C ILE A 234 12.94 5.15 13.28
N ALA A 235 13.41 4.46 12.23
CA ALA A 235 14.16 3.23 12.38
C ALA A 235 15.64 3.47 12.69
N ASP A 236 16.22 2.60 13.54
CA ASP A 236 17.65 2.53 13.79
C ASP A 236 18.35 1.58 12.81
N ARG A 237 17.70 0.44 12.52
CA ARG A 237 18.17 -0.58 11.58
C ARG A 237 17.03 -1.02 10.68
N ILE A 238 17.39 -1.61 9.56
CA ILE A 238 16.44 -2.11 8.56
C ILE A 238 16.83 -3.52 8.11
N THR A 239 15.85 -4.40 8.00
CA THR A 239 15.97 -5.69 7.31
C THR A 239 15.08 -5.67 6.09
N ILE A 240 15.64 -6.02 4.93
CA ILE A 240 14.94 -6.09 3.66
C ILE A 240 14.72 -7.56 3.29
N LEU A 241 13.46 -7.93 3.06
CA LEU A 241 13.06 -9.23 2.53
C LEU A 241 12.61 -9.11 1.08
N LYS A 242 12.94 -10.11 0.26
CA LYS A 242 12.47 -10.26 -1.11
C LYS A 242 12.19 -11.73 -1.43
N ASP A 243 11.03 -12.02 -2.00
CA ASP A 243 10.63 -13.35 -2.47
C ASP A 243 10.83 -14.48 -1.43
N GLY A 244 10.64 -14.13 -0.14
CA GLY A 244 10.82 -15.05 0.99
C GLY A 244 12.26 -15.26 1.44
N GLU A 245 13.20 -14.46 0.97
CA GLU A 245 14.62 -14.51 1.33
C GLU A 245 15.06 -13.22 2.03
N HIS A 246 16.05 -13.34 2.92
CA HIS A 246 16.73 -12.20 3.54
C HIS A 246 17.71 -11.59 2.52
N VAL A 247 17.55 -10.29 2.23
CA VAL A 247 18.45 -9.58 1.28
C VAL A 247 19.59 -8.90 2.04
N ILE A 248 19.25 -8.06 3.02
CA ILE A 248 20.24 -7.31 3.81
C ILE A 248 19.64 -6.90 5.16
N THR A 249 20.50 -6.77 6.17
CA THR A 249 20.25 -6.02 7.40
C THR A 249 21.33 -4.95 7.53
N ALA A 250 20.93 -3.69 7.74
CA ALA A 250 21.87 -2.55 7.77
C ALA A 250 21.42 -1.48 8.78
N ASP A 251 22.36 -0.64 9.23
CA ASP A 251 22.04 0.57 9.99
C ASP A 251 21.37 1.62 9.10
N MET A 252 20.33 2.30 9.60
CA MET A 252 19.63 3.34 8.83
C MET A 252 20.53 4.49 8.40
N LYS A 253 21.60 4.78 9.16
CA LYS A 253 22.60 5.82 8.82
C LYS A 253 23.33 5.55 7.50
N GLU A 254 23.40 4.30 7.06
CA GLU A 254 24.07 3.86 5.83
C GLU A 254 23.10 3.71 4.65
N MET A 255 21.78 3.89 4.92
CA MET A 255 20.71 3.67 3.95
C MET A 255 20.14 5.00 3.45
N THR A 256 19.91 5.07 2.16
CA THR A 256 19.13 6.11 1.51
C THR A 256 17.90 5.48 0.87
N LEU A 257 16.92 6.30 0.51
CA LEU A 257 15.70 5.82 -0.16
C LEU A 257 16.04 4.98 -1.41
N GLU A 258 17.00 5.46 -2.20
CA GLU A 258 17.42 4.78 -3.44
C GLU A 258 18.05 3.42 -3.15
N LYS A 259 18.89 3.32 -2.11
CA LYS A 259 19.49 2.05 -1.70
C LYS A 259 18.43 1.05 -1.23
N ILE A 260 17.47 1.50 -0.40
CA ILE A 260 16.39 0.64 0.09
C ILE A 260 15.60 0.08 -1.10
N VAL A 261 15.19 0.95 -2.02
CA VAL A 261 14.45 0.56 -3.23
C VAL A 261 15.28 -0.39 -4.09
N SER A 262 16.58 -0.12 -4.29
CA SER A 262 17.48 -0.99 -5.04
C SER A 262 17.54 -2.40 -4.46
N TYR A 263 17.72 -2.54 -3.13
CA TYR A 263 17.72 -3.85 -2.47
C TYR A 263 16.36 -4.56 -2.55
N MET A 264 15.25 -3.83 -2.44
CA MET A 264 13.92 -4.41 -2.65
C MET A 264 13.70 -4.94 -4.07
N MET A 265 14.33 -4.31 -5.06
CA MET A 265 14.28 -4.72 -6.47
C MET A 265 15.27 -5.84 -6.83
N GLY A 266 16.23 -6.17 -5.96
CA GLY A 266 17.20 -7.26 -6.15
C GLY A 266 18.60 -6.83 -6.55
N GLY A 267 19.02 -5.61 -6.21
CA GLY A 267 20.41 -5.16 -6.31
C GLY A 267 20.92 -4.81 -7.72
N GLU A 268 20.17 -5.09 -8.77
CA GLU A 268 20.50 -4.58 -10.09
C GLU A 268 20.10 -3.09 -10.16
N GLN A 269 21.09 -2.22 -10.21
CA GLN A 269 20.91 -0.82 -10.60
C GLN A 269 20.46 -0.77 -12.07
N LYS A 270 19.19 -1.04 -12.33
CA LYS A 270 18.58 -0.48 -13.53
C LYS A 270 18.29 0.98 -13.21
N GLU A 271 18.90 1.87 -13.97
CA GLU A 271 18.67 3.33 -13.91
C GLU A 271 17.18 3.71 -14.06
N ASP A 272 16.34 2.75 -14.44
CA ASP A 272 14.89 2.87 -14.65
C ASP A 272 14.04 2.98 -13.35
N THR A 273 14.63 2.81 -12.15
CA THR A 273 13.90 2.94 -10.87
C THR A 273 13.87 4.35 -10.29
N LYS A 274 14.49 5.30 -10.94
CA LYS A 274 14.24 6.70 -10.65
C LYS A 274 12.83 7.01 -11.14
N PHE A 275 11.93 7.40 -10.23
CA PHE A 275 10.71 8.15 -10.56
C PHE A 275 11.13 9.52 -11.14
N ALA A 276 12.15 9.51 -12.01
CA ALA A 276 12.59 10.70 -12.69
C ALA A 276 11.53 11.05 -13.74
N TRP A 277 11.00 12.25 -13.62
CA TRP A 277 10.19 12.79 -14.69
C TRP A 277 11.01 12.83 -15.98
N VAL A 278 10.45 12.24 -17.02
CA VAL A 278 10.98 12.33 -18.37
C VAL A 278 10.04 13.26 -19.13
N GLU A 279 10.59 14.33 -19.66
CA GLU A 279 9.81 15.23 -20.51
C GLU A 279 9.25 14.45 -21.69
N ARG A 280 7.92 14.48 -21.81
CA ARG A 280 7.16 13.83 -22.88
C ARG A 280 6.79 14.87 -23.91
N SER A 281 6.81 14.49 -25.18
CA SER A 281 6.29 15.33 -26.24
C SER A 281 4.86 14.88 -26.57
N TYR A 282 3.88 15.67 -26.19
CA TYR A 282 2.53 15.62 -26.77
C TYR A 282 2.27 16.92 -27.53
N ASP A 283 1.35 16.91 -28.48
CA ASP A 283 1.07 18.08 -29.29
C ASP A 283 0.24 19.10 -28.51
N GLU A 284 0.91 20.06 -27.87
CA GLU A 284 0.25 21.16 -27.15
C GLU A 284 -0.63 22.03 -28.08
N SER A 285 -0.40 22.02 -29.41
CA SER A 285 -1.16 22.79 -30.38
C SER A 285 -2.39 22.06 -30.93
N ALA A 286 -2.52 20.75 -30.65
CA ALA A 286 -3.68 19.97 -31.06
C ALA A 286 -4.97 20.51 -30.46
N ASP A 287 -6.09 20.21 -31.10
CA ASP A 287 -7.42 20.50 -30.54
C ASP A 287 -7.64 19.73 -29.24
N ASP A 288 -8.41 20.28 -28.31
CA ASP A 288 -8.74 19.64 -27.06
C ASP A 288 -9.48 18.32 -27.28
N LEU A 289 -8.94 17.24 -26.72
CA LEU A 289 -9.62 15.94 -26.65
C LEU A 289 -10.86 16.03 -25.75
N LEU A 290 -10.66 16.59 -24.55
CA LEU A 290 -11.74 16.79 -23.58
C LEU A 290 -11.76 18.26 -23.15
N THR A 291 -12.94 18.87 -23.15
CA THR A 291 -13.15 20.22 -22.60
C THR A 291 -14.31 20.17 -21.61
N VAL A 292 -14.05 20.61 -20.39
CA VAL A 292 -15.04 20.72 -19.31
C VAL A 292 -15.28 22.21 -19.04
N LYS A 293 -16.55 22.67 -19.14
CA LYS A 293 -16.93 24.05 -18.93
C LYS A 293 -18.02 24.16 -17.86
N HIS A 294 -17.75 24.96 -16.85
CA HIS A 294 -18.69 25.32 -15.78
C HIS A 294 -19.34 24.09 -15.11
N LEU A 295 -18.57 22.99 -14.96
CA LEU A 295 -19.09 21.78 -14.37
C LEU A 295 -19.51 22.02 -12.92
N LYS A 296 -20.79 21.77 -12.65
CA LYS A 296 -21.39 21.89 -11.33
C LYS A 296 -21.87 20.52 -10.84
N ILE A 297 -21.45 20.13 -9.66
CA ILE A 297 -21.78 18.85 -9.03
C ILE A 297 -22.67 19.08 -7.82
N ASN A 298 -22.27 19.98 -6.93
CA ASN A 298 -22.98 20.32 -5.70
C ASN A 298 -22.74 21.80 -5.34
N SER A 299 -23.04 22.21 -4.11
CA SER A 299 -22.82 23.59 -3.65
C SER A 299 -21.33 23.93 -3.48
N LYS A 300 -20.50 22.93 -3.17
CA LYS A 300 -19.05 23.07 -2.97
C LYS A 300 -18.32 23.06 -4.32
N ILE A 301 -18.62 22.10 -5.19
CA ILE A 301 -18.04 21.95 -6.53
C ILE A 301 -19.01 22.57 -7.53
N ALA A 302 -18.84 23.88 -7.79
CA ALA A 302 -19.84 24.69 -8.48
C ALA A 302 -19.40 25.24 -9.84
N ASP A 303 -18.07 25.28 -10.11
CA ASP A 303 -17.54 25.85 -11.36
C ASP A 303 -16.14 25.27 -11.68
N ILE A 304 -16.12 24.08 -12.27
CA ILE A 304 -14.88 23.44 -12.69
C ILE A 304 -14.70 23.61 -14.19
N ASN A 305 -13.56 24.16 -14.57
CA ASN A 305 -13.19 24.44 -15.97
C ASN A 305 -11.78 23.90 -16.25
N PHE A 306 -11.61 22.99 -17.20
CA PHE A 306 -10.32 22.53 -17.67
C PHE A 306 -10.42 21.90 -19.05
N SER A 307 -9.26 21.72 -19.69
CA SER A 307 -9.14 20.95 -20.93
C SER A 307 -8.03 19.90 -20.84
N LEU A 308 -8.10 18.90 -21.71
CA LEU A 308 -7.14 17.81 -21.81
C LEU A 308 -6.82 17.59 -23.29
N LYS A 309 -5.54 17.53 -23.62
CA LYS A 309 -5.06 17.24 -24.98
C LYS A 309 -4.97 15.73 -25.24
N PRO A 310 -4.95 15.29 -26.51
CA PRO A 310 -4.61 13.91 -26.84
C PRO A 310 -3.20 13.58 -26.34
N GLY A 311 -3.07 12.45 -25.61
CA GLY A 311 -1.78 12.01 -25.09
C GLY A 311 -1.26 12.78 -23.88
N GLU A 312 -1.97 13.76 -23.36
CA GLU A 312 -1.62 14.50 -22.16
C GLU A 312 -1.95 13.70 -20.90
N ILE A 313 -1.08 13.77 -19.88
CA ILE A 313 -1.35 13.33 -18.51
C ILE A 313 -1.59 14.58 -17.64
N LEU A 314 -2.86 14.84 -17.34
CA LEU A 314 -3.29 15.94 -16.48
C LEU A 314 -3.51 15.45 -15.05
N GLY A 315 -2.71 15.95 -14.11
CA GLY A 315 -2.82 15.66 -12.69
C GLY A 315 -3.84 16.55 -11.97
N PHE A 316 -4.59 15.99 -11.02
CA PHE A 316 -5.41 16.74 -10.07
C PHE A 316 -4.81 16.61 -8.67
N ALA A 317 -4.20 17.68 -8.18
CA ALA A 317 -3.61 17.78 -6.86
C ALA A 317 -4.55 18.51 -5.88
N GLY A 318 -4.61 18.06 -4.65
CA GLY A 318 -5.43 18.68 -3.60
C GLY A 318 -5.54 17.81 -2.36
N LEU A 319 -5.98 18.39 -1.25
CA LEU A 319 -6.20 17.65 -0.01
C LEU A 319 -7.36 16.66 -0.13
N MET A 320 -7.41 15.70 0.79
CA MET A 320 -8.53 14.76 0.90
C MET A 320 -9.85 15.54 1.05
N GLY A 321 -10.88 15.16 0.28
CA GLY A 321 -12.17 15.88 0.27
C GLY A 321 -12.18 17.18 -0.54
N SER A 322 -11.15 17.48 -1.34
CA SER A 322 -11.13 18.65 -2.23
C SER A 322 -12.07 18.54 -3.43
N GLY A 323 -12.58 17.34 -3.75
CA GLY A 323 -13.53 17.13 -4.84
C GLY A 323 -12.96 16.40 -6.07
N ARG A 324 -11.71 15.89 -6.01
CA ARG A 324 -11.03 15.20 -7.12
C ARG A 324 -11.82 14.00 -7.61
N THR A 325 -12.12 13.05 -6.72
CA THR A 325 -12.90 11.84 -7.00
C THR A 325 -14.28 12.19 -7.56
N GLU A 326 -14.97 13.15 -6.96
CA GLU A 326 -16.31 13.57 -7.40
C GLU A 326 -16.32 14.11 -8.85
N ILE A 327 -15.25 14.77 -9.27
CA ILE A 327 -15.09 15.23 -10.65
C ILE A 327 -14.99 14.02 -11.58
N LEU A 328 -14.10 13.05 -11.29
CA LEU A 328 -13.92 11.85 -12.12
C LEU A 328 -15.21 11.01 -12.19
N GLU A 329 -15.88 10.78 -11.05
CA GLU A 329 -17.14 10.04 -10.98
C GLU A 329 -18.26 10.73 -11.77
N THR A 330 -18.28 12.07 -11.78
CA THR A 330 -19.27 12.84 -12.56
C THR A 330 -19.01 12.71 -14.05
N LEU A 331 -17.76 12.79 -14.50
CA LEU A 331 -17.38 12.58 -15.88
C LEU A 331 -17.69 11.16 -16.35
N PHE A 332 -17.58 10.17 -15.45
CA PHE A 332 -17.91 8.77 -15.74
C PHE A 332 -19.41 8.45 -15.64
N GLY A 333 -20.23 9.41 -15.16
CA GLY A 333 -21.67 9.22 -15.02
C GLY A 333 -22.12 8.40 -13.82
N ILE A 334 -21.26 8.21 -12.80
CA ILE A 334 -21.62 7.65 -11.48
C ILE A 334 -22.39 8.71 -10.70
N ARG A 335 -21.88 9.96 -10.69
CA ARG A 335 -22.58 11.12 -10.13
C ARG A 335 -23.24 11.94 -11.24
N GLN A 336 -24.39 12.53 -10.90
CA GLN A 336 -25.10 13.41 -11.84
C GLN A 336 -24.56 14.84 -11.76
N LYS A 337 -24.20 15.43 -12.89
CA LYS A 337 -23.89 16.87 -12.97
C LYS A 337 -25.17 17.69 -12.76
N ARG A 338 -25.04 18.83 -12.06
CA ARG A 338 -26.13 19.81 -11.89
C ARG A 338 -26.08 20.94 -12.92
N GLY A 339 -24.98 21.09 -13.64
CA GLY A 339 -24.80 22.14 -14.68
C GLY A 339 -23.46 21.96 -15.39
N GLY A 340 -23.23 22.84 -16.37
CA GLY A 340 -22.03 22.81 -17.19
C GLY A 340 -22.11 21.86 -18.38
N SER A 341 -21.09 21.92 -19.23
CA SER A 341 -20.97 21.08 -20.44
C SER A 341 -19.65 20.30 -20.45
N VAL A 342 -19.67 19.13 -21.07
CA VAL A 342 -18.52 18.27 -21.30
C VAL A 342 -18.47 18.02 -22.81
N LEU A 343 -17.36 18.39 -23.44
CA LEU A 343 -17.14 18.20 -24.86
C LEU A 343 -16.01 17.16 -25.05
N LEU A 344 -16.23 16.22 -25.95
CA LEU A 344 -15.22 15.23 -26.36
C LEU A 344 -14.99 15.43 -27.87
N ASN A 345 -13.75 15.72 -28.28
CA ASN A 345 -13.42 16.12 -29.65
C ASN A 345 -14.33 17.26 -30.19
N GLY A 346 -14.57 18.27 -29.35
CA GLY A 346 -15.42 19.41 -29.69
C GLY A 346 -16.94 19.15 -29.72
N GLN A 347 -17.39 17.91 -29.53
CA GLN A 347 -18.80 17.54 -29.49
C GLN A 347 -19.29 17.41 -28.04
N GLU A 348 -20.40 18.08 -27.72
CA GLU A 348 -20.99 17.96 -26.38
C GLU A 348 -21.53 16.55 -26.14
N ILE A 349 -21.16 15.99 -25.01
CA ILE A 349 -21.57 14.64 -24.58
C ILE A 349 -22.25 14.69 -23.21
N VAL A 350 -23.10 13.70 -22.95
CA VAL A 350 -23.73 13.53 -21.65
C VAL A 350 -23.54 12.06 -21.21
N ASN A 351 -22.87 11.87 -20.10
CA ASN A 351 -22.69 10.56 -19.46
C ASN A 351 -23.71 10.39 -18.32
N LYS A 352 -24.90 9.86 -18.61
CA LYS A 352 -25.96 9.63 -17.60
C LYS A 352 -25.68 8.43 -16.69
N ASN A 353 -24.81 7.54 -17.14
CA ASN A 353 -24.37 6.34 -16.42
C ASN A 353 -23.05 5.82 -16.99
N SER A 354 -22.40 4.90 -16.28
CA SER A 354 -21.12 4.30 -16.66
C SER A 354 -21.15 3.61 -18.04
N LYS A 355 -22.26 2.93 -18.39
CA LYS A 355 -22.41 2.29 -19.71
C LYS A 355 -22.32 3.30 -20.86
N GLN A 356 -22.90 4.48 -20.69
CA GLN A 356 -22.85 5.54 -21.67
C GLN A 356 -21.46 6.18 -21.73
N ALA A 357 -20.80 6.37 -20.57
CA ALA A 357 -19.42 6.86 -20.51
C ALA A 357 -18.46 5.92 -21.27
N VAL A 358 -18.57 4.61 -21.06
CA VAL A 358 -17.77 3.61 -21.78
C VAL A 358 -18.02 3.67 -23.30
N ARG A 359 -19.26 3.87 -23.74
CA ARG A 359 -19.59 4.03 -25.17
C ARG A 359 -19.00 5.32 -25.76
N ASN A 360 -18.92 6.37 -24.98
CA ASN A 360 -18.29 7.62 -25.36
C ASN A 360 -16.76 7.59 -25.31
N GLY A 361 -16.16 6.47 -24.84
CA GLY A 361 -14.72 6.28 -24.79
C GLY A 361 -14.07 6.72 -23.48
N PHE A 362 -14.82 6.73 -22.37
CA PHE A 362 -14.28 6.97 -21.02
C PHE A 362 -14.01 5.66 -20.30
N ALA A 363 -12.95 5.64 -19.52
CA ALA A 363 -12.63 4.58 -18.56
C ALA A 363 -12.33 5.19 -17.19
N LEU A 364 -12.70 4.51 -16.10
CA LEU A 364 -12.42 4.92 -14.73
C LEU A 364 -11.80 3.77 -13.93
N ILE A 365 -10.60 4.03 -13.42
CA ILE A 365 -9.93 3.17 -12.43
C ILE A 365 -10.19 3.81 -11.07
N PRO A 366 -10.98 3.15 -10.19
CA PRO A 366 -11.35 3.69 -8.89
C PRO A 366 -10.25 3.48 -7.85
N GLU A 367 -10.32 4.25 -6.74
CA GLU A 367 -9.42 4.15 -5.59
C GLU A 367 -9.44 2.75 -4.96
N ASP A 368 -10.63 2.23 -4.61
CA ASP A 368 -10.77 0.88 -4.05
C ASP A 368 -11.01 -0.16 -5.16
N ARG A 369 -9.92 -0.64 -5.76
CA ARG A 369 -10.01 -1.67 -6.81
C ARG A 369 -10.71 -2.95 -6.35
N ARG A 370 -10.66 -3.29 -5.05
CA ARG A 370 -11.23 -4.55 -4.55
C ARG A 370 -12.74 -4.49 -4.38
N LYS A 371 -13.28 -3.34 -4.05
CA LYS A 371 -14.73 -3.12 -3.91
C LYS A 371 -15.39 -2.69 -5.22
N GLU A 372 -14.72 -1.83 -5.99
CA GLU A 372 -15.32 -1.13 -7.12
C GLU A 372 -14.72 -1.54 -8.47
N GLY A 373 -13.46 -1.96 -8.47
CA GLY A 373 -12.72 -2.27 -9.68
C GLY A 373 -12.86 -3.71 -10.15
N LEU A 374 -12.99 -4.69 -9.25
CA LEU A 374 -12.86 -6.12 -9.52
C LEU A 374 -13.94 -6.95 -8.84
N VAL A 375 -14.27 -8.07 -9.46
CA VAL A 375 -15.06 -9.15 -8.85
C VAL A 375 -14.11 -10.25 -8.40
N LEU A 376 -13.67 -10.22 -7.13
CA LEU A 376 -12.55 -11.00 -6.60
C LEU A 376 -12.71 -12.53 -6.72
N ILE A 377 -13.95 -13.04 -6.74
CA ILE A 377 -14.25 -14.47 -6.88
C ILE A 377 -14.23 -14.94 -8.34
N HIS A 378 -14.24 -14.02 -9.31
CA HIS A 378 -14.20 -14.31 -10.73
C HIS A 378 -12.76 -14.44 -11.24
N SER A 379 -12.62 -15.02 -12.44
CA SER A 379 -11.35 -15.20 -13.12
C SER A 379 -10.78 -13.88 -13.67
N ILE A 380 -9.50 -13.89 -14.05
CA ILE A 380 -8.87 -12.80 -14.79
C ILE A 380 -9.63 -12.53 -16.09
N LEU A 381 -9.97 -13.59 -16.82
CA LEU A 381 -10.72 -13.49 -18.08
C LEU A 381 -12.07 -12.77 -17.90
N ASP A 382 -12.85 -13.20 -16.90
CA ASP A 382 -14.18 -12.62 -16.68
C ASP A 382 -14.10 -11.16 -16.27
N ASN A 383 -13.11 -10.79 -15.42
CA ASN A 383 -12.91 -9.42 -15.00
C ASN A 383 -12.43 -8.52 -16.16
N ALA A 384 -11.42 -8.97 -16.93
CA ALA A 384 -10.85 -8.20 -18.03
C ALA A 384 -11.88 -7.91 -19.13
N MET A 385 -12.82 -8.81 -19.35
CA MET A 385 -13.84 -8.67 -20.40
C MET A 385 -15.13 -7.97 -19.94
N LEU A 386 -15.29 -7.71 -18.63
CA LEU A 386 -16.53 -7.22 -18.03
C LEU A 386 -17.17 -6.02 -18.78
N PRO A 387 -16.45 -4.97 -19.18
CA PRO A 387 -17.03 -3.81 -19.87
C PRO A 387 -17.43 -4.07 -21.32
N VAL A 388 -16.96 -5.15 -21.93
CA VAL A 388 -17.06 -5.41 -23.38
C VAL A 388 -17.67 -6.75 -23.73
N TRP A 389 -18.22 -7.50 -22.77
CA TRP A 389 -18.87 -8.77 -23.02
C TRP A 389 -19.97 -8.68 -24.09
N ASP A 390 -20.71 -7.56 -24.14
CA ASP A 390 -21.74 -7.31 -25.16
C ASP A 390 -21.16 -7.14 -26.57
N ARG A 391 -19.88 -6.79 -26.71
CA ARG A 391 -19.19 -6.64 -28.01
C ARG A 391 -18.60 -7.96 -28.54
N THR A 392 -18.46 -8.96 -27.67
CA THR A 392 -17.90 -10.28 -28.02
C THR A 392 -18.95 -11.33 -28.25
N THR A 393 -20.22 -10.93 -28.35
CA THR A 393 -21.33 -11.87 -28.61
C THR A 393 -21.43 -12.22 -30.09
N SER A 394 -21.30 -13.52 -30.40
CA SER A 394 -21.63 -14.07 -31.71
C SER A 394 -23.12 -14.37 -31.76
N GLY A 395 -23.86 -13.76 -32.75
CA GLY A 395 -25.27 -14.02 -32.96
C GLY A 395 -26.23 -13.53 -31.86
N LYS A 396 -25.86 -12.48 -31.09
CA LYS A 396 -26.63 -11.86 -29.99
C LYS A 396 -26.88 -12.73 -28.75
N ILE A 397 -26.43 -13.98 -28.68
CA ILE A 397 -26.78 -14.91 -27.59
C ILE A 397 -25.52 -15.56 -26.93
N PHE A 398 -24.47 -15.83 -27.69
CA PHE A 398 -23.29 -16.52 -27.17
C PHE A 398 -22.03 -15.62 -27.16
N ASN A 399 -21.34 -15.57 -26.05
CA ASN A 399 -20.04 -14.89 -25.94
C ASN A 399 -18.97 -15.73 -26.66
N ASP A 400 -18.21 -15.10 -27.55
CA ASP A 400 -17.04 -15.72 -28.19
C ASP A 400 -15.87 -15.80 -27.18
N ARG A 401 -15.88 -16.90 -26.42
CA ARG A 401 -14.84 -17.14 -25.40
C ARG A 401 -13.43 -17.32 -26.00
N LYS A 402 -13.32 -17.74 -27.25
CA LYS A 402 -12.02 -17.90 -27.90
C LYS A 402 -11.39 -16.52 -28.17
N LYS A 403 -12.16 -15.61 -28.78
CA LYS A 403 -11.72 -14.23 -29.02
C LYS A 403 -11.42 -13.49 -27.70
N ALA A 404 -12.26 -13.66 -26.70
CA ALA A 404 -12.02 -13.12 -25.37
C ALA A 404 -10.71 -13.64 -24.75
N ALA A 405 -10.45 -14.95 -24.87
CA ALA A 405 -9.22 -15.57 -24.36
C ALA A 405 -7.97 -15.07 -25.09
N GLU A 406 -8.03 -14.86 -26.41
CA GLU A 406 -6.93 -14.29 -27.19
C GLU A 406 -6.63 -12.85 -26.75
N THR A 407 -7.66 -12.01 -26.59
CA THR A 407 -7.52 -10.63 -26.09
C THR A 407 -6.87 -10.59 -24.71
N VAL A 408 -7.37 -11.41 -23.77
CA VAL A 408 -6.84 -11.42 -22.40
C VAL A 408 -5.43 -12.01 -22.33
N LYS A 409 -5.10 -12.97 -23.21
CA LYS A 409 -3.73 -13.48 -23.34
C LYS A 409 -2.77 -12.36 -23.78
N GLY A 410 -3.20 -11.51 -24.73
CA GLY A 410 -2.46 -10.29 -25.10
C GLY A 410 -2.27 -9.36 -23.91
N ASN A 411 -3.34 -9.02 -23.20
CA ASN A 411 -3.26 -8.14 -22.02
C ASN A 411 -2.29 -8.68 -20.95
N ILE A 412 -2.29 -10.00 -20.69
CA ILE A 412 -1.38 -10.62 -19.71
C ILE A 412 0.07 -10.42 -20.14
N SER A 413 0.37 -10.60 -21.43
CA SER A 413 1.72 -10.41 -21.99
C SER A 413 2.13 -8.93 -21.95
N ASP A 414 1.28 -8.05 -22.50
CA ASP A 414 1.63 -6.64 -22.74
C ASP A 414 1.77 -5.85 -21.43
N LEU A 415 0.96 -6.17 -20.43
CA LEU A 415 1.01 -5.53 -19.11
C LEU A 415 1.89 -6.28 -18.11
N GLY A 416 2.51 -7.40 -18.51
CA GLY A 416 3.34 -8.21 -17.62
C GLY A 416 2.58 -8.71 -16.38
N ILE A 417 1.35 -9.23 -16.57
CA ILE A 417 0.54 -9.74 -15.45
C ILE A 417 1.07 -11.11 -15.03
N VAL A 418 1.57 -11.22 -13.80
CA VAL A 418 2.05 -12.48 -13.24
C VAL A 418 0.89 -13.28 -12.68
N CYS A 419 0.56 -14.40 -13.33
CA CYS A 419 -0.54 -15.29 -12.95
C CYS A 419 -0.28 -16.73 -13.41
N ALA A 420 -0.98 -17.69 -12.80
CA ALA A 420 -0.92 -19.10 -13.24
C ALA A 420 -1.72 -19.35 -14.54
N GLY A 421 -2.50 -18.36 -15.01
CA GLY A 421 -3.30 -18.40 -16.23
C GLY A 421 -4.57 -17.58 -16.11
N MET A 422 -5.24 -17.31 -17.24
CA MET A 422 -6.43 -16.44 -17.31
C MET A 422 -7.64 -16.96 -16.51
N GLY A 423 -7.66 -18.24 -16.15
CA GLY A 423 -8.69 -18.84 -15.29
C GLY A 423 -8.47 -18.62 -13.79
N GLN A 424 -7.32 -18.08 -13.39
CA GLN A 424 -7.02 -17.81 -11.98
C GLN A 424 -7.98 -16.77 -11.40
N ARG A 425 -8.46 -17.00 -10.16
CA ARG A 425 -9.28 -16.03 -9.43
C ARG A 425 -8.47 -14.79 -9.08
N ILE A 426 -9.04 -13.61 -9.33
CA ILE A 426 -8.41 -12.32 -9.08
C ILE A 426 -7.96 -12.15 -7.62
N GLY A 427 -8.77 -12.61 -6.66
CA GLY A 427 -8.47 -12.50 -5.24
C GLY A 427 -7.16 -13.15 -4.80
N LEU A 428 -6.58 -14.04 -5.63
CA LEU A 428 -5.32 -14.73 -5.38
C LEU A 428 -4.08 -14.00 -5.96
N LEU A 429 -4.29 -12.92 -6.72
CA LEU A 429 -3.20 -12.11 -7.27
C LEU A 429 -2.68 -11.09 -6.25
N SER A 430 -1.41 -10.69 -6.40
CA SER A 430 -0.85 -9.53 -5.68
C SER A 430 -1.57 -8.24 -6.06
N GLY A 431 -1.47 -7.21 -5.21
CA GLY A 431 -2.09 -5.91 -5.45
C GLY A 431 -1.70 -5.28 -6.78
N GLY A 432 -0.42 -5.32 -7.15
CA GLY A 432 0.06 -4.82 -8.44
C GLY A 432 -0.53 -5.56 -9.63
N ASN A 433 -0.60 -6.91 -9.58
CA ASN A 433 -1.22 -7.69 -10.65
C ASN A 433 -2.75 -7.49 -10.72
N GLN A 434 -3.44 -7.33 -9.57
CA GLN A 434 -4.84 -6.92 -9.55
C GLN A 434 -5.06 -5.59 -10.27
N GLN A 435 -4.19 -4.60 -10.01
CA GLN A 435 -4.26 -3.28 -10.64
C GLN A 435 -4.03 -3.36 -12.15
N LYS A 436 -3.05 -4.14 -12.59
CA LYS A 436 -2.81 -4.39 -14.02
C LYS A 436 -4.02 -5.02 -14.71
N VAL A 437 -4.76 -5.91 -14.02
CA VAL A 437 -6.03 -6.45 -14.55
C VAL A 437 -7.13 -5.40 -14.61
N VAL A 438 -7.21 -4.45 -13.67
CA VAL A 438 -8.15 -3.30 -13.78
C VAL A 438 -7.80 -2.44 -14.99
N ILE A 439 -6.52 -2.18 -15.24
CA ILE A 439 -6.07 -1.45 -16.44
C ILE A 439 -6.47 -2.24 -17.70
N ALA A 440 -6.14 -3.54 -17.77
CA ALA A 440 -6.50 -4.42 -18.89
C ALA A 440 -8.01 -4.40 -19.19
N LYS A 441 -8.83 -4.49 -18.14
CA LYS A 441 -10.29 -4.41 -18.22
C LYS A 441 -10.76 -3.19 -19.01
N TRP A 442 -10.17 -2.03 -18.72
CA TRP A 442 -10.56 -0.78 -19.36
C TRP A 442 -9.93 -0.60 -20.74
N LEU A 443 -8.72 -1.08 -20.98
CA LEU A 443 -8.08 -1.05 -22.31
C LEU A 443 -8.89 -1.83 -23.35
N ASN A 444 -9.52 -2.92 -22.95
CA ASN A 444 -10.38 -3.69 -23.82
C ASN A 444 -11.60 -2.90 -24.33
N SER A 445 -11.97 -1.80 -23.66
CA SER A 445 -13.02 -0.89 -24.13
C SER A 445 -12.54 0.14 -25.17
N SER A 446 -11.23 0.20 -25.46
CA SER A 446 -10.58 1.17 -26.35
C SER A 446 -10.91 2.62 -25.95
N PRO A 447 -10.52 3.03 -24.73
CA PRO A 447 -10.85 4.34 -24.20
C PRO A 447 -10.08 5.45 -24.96
N LYS A 448 -10.72 6.62 -25.10
CA LYS A 448 -10.09 7.87 -25.54
C LYS A 448 -9.54 8.65 -24.34
N VAL A 449 -10.28 8.59 -23.22
CA VAL A 449 -9.92 9.21 -21.94
C VAL A 449 -9.93 8.16 -20.85
N ILE A 450 -8.82 8.03 -20.14
CA ILE A 450 -8.70 7.17 -18.97
C ILE A 450 -8.55 8.03 -17.71
N MET A 451 -9.36 7.78 -16.73
CA MET A 451 -9.37 8.47 -15.44
C MET A 451 -8.88 7.51 -14.37
N LEU A 452 -7.90 7.95 -13.60
CA LEU A 452 -7.21 7.13 -12.59
C LEU A 452 -7.30 7.84 -11.24
N ASP A 453 -8.02 7.23 -10.32
CA ASP A 453 -8.13 7.68 -8.95
C ASP A 453 -7.28 6.80 -8.05
N GLU A 454 -6.19 7.36 -7.51
CA GLU A 454 -5.22 6.66 -6.65
C GLU A 454 -4.78 5.29 -7.22
N PRO A 455 -4.32 5.20 -8.48
CA PRO A 455 -4.12 3.91 -9.16
C PRO A 455 -3.05 3.02 -8.54
N THR A 456 -2.22 3.56 -7.68
CA THR A 456 -1.12 2.88 -7.00
C THR A 456 -1.40 2.59 -5.53
N ALA A 457 -2.60 2.96 -5.02
CA ALA A 457 -2.99 2.74 -3.63
C ALA A 457 -2.93 1.24 -3.26
N GLY A 458 -2.24 0.94 -2.16
CA GLY A 458 -2.07 -0.44 -1.68
C GLY A 458 -1.30 -1.36 -2.65
N VAL A 459 -0.40 -0.78 -3.46
CA VAL A 459 0.53 -1.48 -4.34
C VAL A 459 1.95 -1.30 -3.79
N ASP A 460 2.80 -2.31 -3.92
CA ASP A 460 4.20 -2.20 -3.53
C ASP A 460 5.01 -1.28 -4.46
N ILE A 461 6.15 -0.78 -3.96
CA ILE A 461 6.97 0.22 -4.66
C ILE A 461 7.43 -0.26 -6.03
N GLY A 462 7.79 -1.54 -6.18
CA GLY A 462 8.20 -2.10 -7.45
C GLY A 462 7.09 -2.07 -8.49
N ALA A 463 5.91 -2.54 -8.10
CA ALA A 463 4.74 -2.54 -8.96
C ALA A 463 4.18 -1.12 -9.22
N LYS A 464 4.38 -0.14 -8.30
CA LYS A 464 4.05 1.27 -8.56
C LYS A 464 4.80 1.79 -9.80
N GLY A 465 6.11 1.57 -9.87
CA GLY A 465 6.92 1.99 -11.03
C GLY A 465 6.41 1.40 -12.35
N GLU A 466 6.06 0.12 -12.34
CA GLU A 466 5.50 -0.55 -13.52
C GLU A 466 4.14 0.04 -13.93
N ILE A 467 3.25 0.32 -12.97
CA ILE A 467 1.94 0.94 -13.23
C ILE A 467 2.12 2.34 -13.82
N LEU A 468 2.98 3.18 -13.25
CA LEU A 468 3.26 4.52 -13.76
C LEU A 468 3.86 4.47 -15.17
N LYS A 469 4.73 3.49 -15.45
CA LYS A 469 5.25 3.26 -16.80
C LYS A 469 4.14 2.89 -17.78
N ILE A 470 3.25 1.96 -17.42
CA ILE A 470 2.07 1.61 -18.24
C ILE A 470 1.22 2.85 -18.54
N ILE A 471 0.95 3.69 -17.54
CA ILE A 471 0.16 4.92 -17.72
C ILE A 471 0.83 5.87 -18.74
N ARG A 472 2.14 6.03 -18.68
CA ARG A 472 2.90 6.82 -19.66
C ARG A 472 2.77 6.24 -21.07
N GLU A 473 2.98 4.93 -21.21
CA GLU A 473 2.86 4.24 -22.51
C GLU A 473 1.46 4.39 -23.13
N LEU A 474 0.40 4.40 -22.30
CA LEU A 474 -0.95 4.65 -22.76
C LEU A 474 -1.13 6.08 -23.27
N ALA A 475 -0.58 7.05 -22.56
CA ALA A 475 -0.61 8.43 -23.00
C ALA A 475 0.22 8.64 -24.29
N ASP A 476 1.36 7.98 -24.44
CA ASP A 476 2.18 8.01 -25.68
C ASP A 476 1.43 7.43 -26.89
N GLN A 477 0.42 6.56 -26.66
CA GLN A 477 -0.49 6.06 -27.69
C GLN A 477 -1.64 7.06 -28.04
N GLY A 478 -1.64 8.26 -27.45
CA GLY A 478 -2.62 9.31 -27.71
C GLY A 478 -3.85 9.27 -26.79
N ILE A 479 -3.89 8.41 -25.79
CA ILE A 479 -4.98 8.38 -24.80
C ILE A 479 -4.81 9.57 -23.85
N GLY A 480 -5.86 10.40 -23.68
CA GLY A 480 -5.86 11.44 -22.65
C GLY A 480 -6.01 10.85 -21.27
N VAL A 481 -5.18 11.30 -20.32
CA VAL A 481 -5.15 10.75 -18.96
C VAL A 481 -5.50 11.83 -17.94
N LEU A 482 -6.52 11.58 -17.10
CA LEU A 482 -6.74 12.33 -15.85
C LEU A 482 -6.20 11.49 -14.70
N PHE A 483 -5.26 12.05 -13.95
CA PHE A 483 -4.52 11.35 -12.92
C PHE A 483 -4.72 12.02 -11.55
N VAL A 484 -5.18 11.25 -10.57
CA VAL A 484 -5.30 11.67 -9.17
C VAL A 484 -4.39 10.79 -8.34
N SER A 485 -3.52 11.39 -7.55
CA SER A 485 -2.72 10.73 -6.52
C SER A 485 -2.55 11.64 -5.31
N SER A 486 -2.58 11.05 -4.12
CA SER A 486 -2.19 11.70 -2.87
C SER A 486 -0.67 11.78 -2.72
N GLU A 487 0.09 10.95 -3.46
CA GLU A 487 1.55 10.95 -3.47
C GLU A 487 2.07 11.96 -4.52
N LEU A 488 2.57 13.09 -4.07
CA LEU A 488 3.07 14.15 -4.96
C LEU A 488 4.23 13.69 -5.83
N THR A 489 5.05 12.77 -5.32
CA THR A 489 6.15 12.14 -6.07
C THR A 489 5.66 11.40 -7.32
N GLU A 490 4.51 10.71 -7.24
CA GLU A 490 3.90 10.05 -8.40
C GLU A 490 3.40 11.05 -9.44
N MET A 491 2.73 12.12 -8.98
CA MET A 491 2.29 13.20 -9.86
C MET A 491 3.47 13.87 -10.56
N MET A 492 4.53 14.15 -9.81
CA MET A 492 5.76 14.72 -10.34
C MET A 492 6.47 13.79 -11.32
N ALA A 493 6.29 12.48 -11.17
CA ALA A 493 6.93 11.50 -12.04
C ALA A 493 6.28 11.39 -13.42
N ILE A 494 4.95 11.55 -13.53
CA ILE A 494 4.27 11.23 -14.79
C ILE A 494 3.42 12.35 -15.39
N CYS A 495 2.94 13.32 -14.59
CA CYS A 495 2.06 14.38 -15.12
C CYS A 495 2.82 15.35 -16.03
N ASP A 496 2.17 15.81 -17.07
CA ASP A 496 2.67 16.86 -17.95
C ASP A 496 2.23 18.25 -17.43
N ARG A 497 1.03 18.30 -16.83
CA ARG A 497 0.42 19.49 -16.23
C ARG A 497 -0.36 19.08 -14.99
N ILE A 498 -0.41 19.94 -13.98
CA ILE A 498 -1.08 19.68 -12.71
C ILE A 498 -2.03 20.83 -12.40
N ILE A 499 -3.30 20.50 -12.12
CA ILE A 499 -4.32 21.41 -11.61
C ILE A 499 -4.42 21.23 -10.11
N THR A 500 -4.33 22.33 -9.35
CA THR A 500 -4.55 22.34 -7.90
C THR A 500 -6.02 22.59 -7.59
N ILE A 501 -6.58 21.78 -6.67
CA ILE A 501 -7.99 21.87 -6.26
C ILE A 501 -8.06 22.03 -4.75
N PHE A 502 -8.71 23.10 -4.32
CA PHE A 502 -9.00 23.37 -2.92
C PHE A 502 -10.48 23.69 -2.74
N ASP A 503 -11.11 23.05 -1.76
CA ASP A 503 -12.51 23.23 -1.40
C ASP A 503 -13.48 23.27 -2.60
N GLY A 504 -13.29 22.36 -3.55
CA GLY A 504 -14.14 22.19 -4.74
C GLY A 504 -13.93 23.24 -5.83
N ARG A 505 -12.83 23.99 -5.80
CA ARG A 505 -12.46 25.00 -6.81
C ARG A 505 -11.08 24.74 -7.36
N ILE A 506 -10.86 25.02 -8.62
CA ILE A 506 -9.53 25.07 -9.21
C ILE A 506 -8.86 26.36 -8.76
N THR A 507 -7.68 26.23 -8.16
CA THR A 507 -6.92 27.32 -7.56
C THR A 507 -5.65 27.66 -8.33
N GLY A 508 -5.18 26.72 -9.16
CA GLY A 508 -4.00 26.91 -9.97
C GLY A 508 -3.84 25.83 -11.02
N GLU A 509 -3.00 26.14 -11.99
CA GLU A 509 -2.59 25.25 -13.07
C GLU A 509 -1.09 25.44 -13.29
N ILE A 510 -0.30 24.37 -13.25
CA ILE A 510 1.16 24.42 -13.28
C ILE A 510 1.65 23.38 -14.27
N LYS A 511 2.51 23.78 -15.20
CA LYS A 511 3.22 22.82 -16.07
C LYS A 511 4.29 22.09 -15.25
N ARG A 512 4.41 20.78 -15.42
CA ARG A 512 5.36 19.97 -14.65
C ARG A 512 6.80 20.48 -14.73
N LYS A 513 7.23 20.95 -15.89
CA LYS A 513 8.57 21.53 -16.11
C LYS A 513 8.88 22.77 -15.24
N GLU A 514 7.86 23.42 -14.69
CA GLU A 514 7.99 24.59 -13.84
C GLU A 514 8.19 24.22 -12.36
N ILE A 515 7.92 22.96 -11.98
CA ILE A 515 8.00 22.46 -10.62
C ILE A 515 9.40 21.86 -10.40
N LYS A 516 10.18 22.41 -9.50
CA LYS A 516 11.55 21.95 -9.20
C LYS A 516 11.59 20.83 -8.17
N ASN A 517 10.71 20.89 -7.17
CA ASN A 517 10.68 19.92 -6.08
C ASN A 517 9.26 19.73 -5.53
N GLU A 518 9.08 18.73 -4.69
CA GLU A 518 7.81 18.39 -4.05
C GLU A 518 7.27 19.52 -3.16
N GLU A 519 8.15 20.25 -2.50
CA GLU A 519 7.80 21.35 -1.62
C GLU A 519 7.11 22.50 -2.38
N GLU A 520 7.55 22.81 -3.59
CA GLU A 520 6.89 23.80 -4.46
C GLU A 520 5.46 23.39 -4.81
N LEU A 521 5.23 22.12 -5.15
CA LEU A 521 3.90 21.59 -5.43
C LEU A 521 3.03 21.58 -4.18
N GLN A 522 3.57 21.15 -3.04
CA GLN A 522 2.87 21.16 -1.76
C GLN A 522 2.47 22.57 -1.33
N ASN A 523 3.38 23.55 -1.49
CA ASN A 523 3.09 24.95 -1.23
C ASN A 523 2.00 25.51 -2.17
N ALA A 524 1.98 25.10 -3.44
CA ALA A 524 0.92 25.50 -4.38
C ALA A 524 -0.45 24.97 -3.96
N ILE A 525 -0.52 23.74 -3.42
CA ILE A 525 -1.77 23.15 -2.91
C ILE A 525 -2.24 23.84 -1.62
N GLN A 526 -1.30 24.27 -0.75
CA GLN A 526 -1.63 24.89 0.55
C GLN A 526 -1.94 26.39 0.45
N ARG A 527 -1.39 27.09 -0.55
CA ARG A 527 -1.62 28.54 -0.78
C ARG A 527 -2.92 28.82 -1.51
N SER A 528 -3.67 27.80 -1.82
CA SER A 528 -4.89 27.86 -2.61
C SER A 528 -6.11 28.19 -1.77
#